data_0893a49589e0cfd09096a53efb1c1923
#
_entry.id   0893a49589e0cfd09096a53efb1c1923
#
_cell.length_a   1.000
_cell.length_b   1.000
_cell.length_c   1.000
_cell.angle_alpha   90.00
_cell.angle_beta   90.00
_cell.angle_gamma   90.00
#
_symmetry.space_group_name_H-M   'P 1'
#
loop_
_entity.id
_entity.type
_entity.pdbx_description
1 polymer ?
#
loop_
_entity_poly.entity_id
_entity_poly.type
_entity_poly.pdbx_seq_one_letter_code
_entity_poly.pdbx_strand_id
1 'polypeptide(L)'
;QEYWYKHEAYTYVLLDSPERKAEIEREFPVMAEKYKTDEALKNKTWGVSLIPLADIHLTPQVGYEAETKGNRSSMIALIFAAIAILAIAWINYINLTVARSMERAKEVGVRRVVGAFRKQLIHQFLFEALVMNLIAFVLAVGLIELVLPYFNQLVGRTVTFSVWLIDYWWILLILVFIVGIFLSGYYPALALLNRKPIMLLKGKFLHSKSGERTRKVLVIIQYMASMILLCGTLIVFAQLSFMRSQSLGVKTNQTLVVKFPGHTEGLNTKLEAMKKTIARLPLVYQVTFSGAVPGEEVATFLSNRRTNDALKQNRLYEMLACDPDYV
;
A
#
# COMPACT_ATOMS: atom_id res chain seq x y z
N GLN A 1 -22.49 36.89 -4.45
CA GLN A 1 -21.16 36.92 -5.10
C GLN A 1 -20.67 35.48 -5.26
N GLU A 2 -20.51 35.04 -6.50
CA GLU A 2 -19.98 33.71 -6.81
C GLU A 2 -18.45 33.78 -6.70
N TYR A 3 -17.90 33.13 -5.66
CA TYR A 3 -16.45 33.08 -5.44
C TYR A 3 -15.89 31.77 -6.00
N TRP A 4 -15.41 31.76 -7.22
CA TRP A 4 -14.82 30.59 -7.90
C TRP A 4 -13.46 30.15 -7.36
N TYR A 5 -12.88 30.89 -6.42
CA TYR A 5 -11.61 30.53 -5.77
C TYR A 5 -11.80 29.83 -4.41
N LYS A 6 -13.05 29.67 -3.94
CA LYS A 6 -13.35 28.98 -2.69
C LYS A 6 -13.56 27.48 -2.92
N HIS A 7 -12.89 26.65 -2.15
CA HIS A 7 -12.89 25.20 -2.24
C HIS A 7 -13.71 24.58 -1.10
N GLU A 8 -14.96 25.02 -0.95
CA GLU A 8 -15.80 24.60 0.20
C GLU A 8 -16.79 23.48 -0.15
N ALA A 9 -16.80 23.01 -1.41
CA ALA A 9 -17.76 22.01 -1.85
C ALA A 9 -17.12 20.90 -2.72
N TYR A 10 -17.58 19.69 -2.51
CA TYR A 10 -17.26 18.56 -3.39
C TYR A 10 -18.31 18.50 -4.50
N THR A 11 -17.83 18.47 -5.74
CA THR A 11 -18.71 18.37 -6.91
C THR A 11 -18.55 17.00 -7.56
N TYR A 12 -19.62 16.25 -7.63
CA TYR A 12 -19.66 14.94 -8.29
C TYR A 12 -20.44 15.05 -9.60
N VAL A 13 -19.88 14.46 -10.66
CA VAL A 13 -20.50 14.42 -11.99
C VAL A 13 -20.71 12.97 -12.38
N LEU A 14 -21.95 12.60 -12.68
CA LEU A 14 -22.28 11.29 -13.24
C LEU A 14 -22.21 11.36 -14.76
N LEU A 15 -21.32 10.54 -15.35
CA LEU A 15 -21.18 10.44 -16.81
C LEU A 15 -21.91 9.21 -17.32
N ASP A 16 -22.48 9.31 -18.53
CA ASP A 16 -23.14 8.20 -19.23
C ASP A 16 -22.13 7.08 -19.56
N SER A 17 -20.87 7.46 -19.85
CA SER A 17 -19.78 6.51 -20.06
C SER A 17 -18.44 7.10 -19.61
N PRO A 18 -17.50 6.27 -19.11
CA PRO A 18 -16.17 6.72 -18.69
C PRO A 18 -15.36 7.38 -19.80
N GLU A 19 -15.62 7.02 -21.06
CA GLU A 19 -14.91 7.52 -22.26
C GLU A 19 -15.19 9.00 -22.50
N ARG A 20 -16.36 9.50 -22.09
CA ARG A 20 -16.74 10.91 -22.22
C ARG A 20 -15.97 11.86 -21.29
N LYS A 21 -15.20 11.33 -20.35
CA LYS A 21 -14.33 12.14 -19.49
C LYS A 21 -13.45 13.08 -20.30
N ALA A 22 -12.74 12.54 -21.30
CA ALA A 22 -11.81 13.32 -22.11
C ALA A 22 -12.53 14.36 -23.01
N GLU A 23 -13.78 14.10 -23.41
CA GLU A 23 -14.60 15.04 -24.17
C GLU A 23 -15.00 16.23 -23.28
N ILE A 24 -15.51 15.97 -22.09
CA ILE A 24 -15.92 16.98 -21.15
C ILE A 24 -14.73 17.83 -20.66
N GLU A 25 -13.58 17.20 -20.37
CA GLU A 25 -12.36 17.90 -19.97
C GLU A 25 -11.84 18.87 -21.04
N ARG A 26 -12.14 18.65 -22.33
CA ARG A 26 -11.81 19.60 -23.40
C ARG A 26 -12.65 20.87 -23.36
N GLU A 27 -13.84 20.82 -22.78
CA GLU A 27 -14.72 21.98 -22.65
C GLU A 27 -14.39 22.83 -21.43
N PHE A 28 -13.72 22.27 -20.42
CA PHE A 28 -13.38 22.98 -19.19
C PHE A 28 -12.52 24.24 -19.39
N PRO A 29 -11.54 24.32 -20.28
CA PRO A 29 -10.80 25.58 -20.51
C PRO A 29 -11.70 26.72 -20.97
N VAL A 30 -12.67 26.44 -21.83
CA VAL A 30 -13.64 27.46 -22.30
C VAL A 30 -14.55 27.90 -21.14
N MET A 31 -15.01 26.96 -20.34
CA MET A 31 -15.78 27.24 -19.14
C MET A 31 -14.95 28.06 -18.14
N ALA A 32 -13.72 27.66 -17.89
CA ALA A 32 -12.83 28.35 -16.96
C ALA A 32 -12.62 29.82 -17.35
N GLU A 33 -12.34 30.12 -18.64
CA GLU A 33 -12.18 31.49 -19.12
C GLU A 33 -13.48 32.28 -19.01
N LYS A 34 -14.64 31.68 -19.27
CA LYS A 34 -15.96 32.33 -19.14
C LYS A 34 -16.25 32.80 -17.72
N TYR A 35 -15.89 32.01 -16.73
CA TYR A 35 -16.18 32.27 -15.31
C TYR A 35 -15.00 32.86 -14.54
N LYS A 36 -13.86 33.10 -15.18
CA LYS A 36 -12.66 33.75 -14.64
C LYS A 36 -12.84 35.28 -14.49
N THR A 37 -13.96 35.67 -13.90
CA THR A 37 -14.30 37.09 -13.74
C THR A 37 -13.67 37.74 -12.53
N ASP A 38 -13.18 36.94 -11.58
CA ASP A 38 -12.58 37.43 -10.34
C ASP A 38 -11.15 37.94 -10.57
N GLU A 39 -10.82 39.11 -10.01
CA GLU A 39 -9.47 39.71 -10.11
C GLU A 39 -8.38 38.78 -9.55
N ALA A 40 -8.73 37.95 -8.56
CA ALA A 40 -7.82 36.95 -7.98
C ALA A 40 -7.40 35.87 -8.98
N LEU A 41 -8.20 35.60 -10.02
CA LEU A 41 -7.98 34.57 -11.03
C LEU A 41 -7.46 35.13 -12.36
N LYS A 42 -7.58 36.42 -12.64
CA LYS A 42 -7.27 37.04 -13.96
C LYS A 42 -5.88 36.73 -14.52
N ASN A 43 -4.89 36.53 -13.65
CA ASN A 43 -3.49 36.28 -14.03
C ASN A 43 -2.99 34.91 -13.62
N LYS A 44 -3.89 33.95 -13.34
CA LYS A 44 -3.53 32.62 -12.95
C LYS A 44 -4.00 31.61 -13.99
N THR A 45 -3.23 30.55 -14.18
CA THR A 45 -3.67 29.37 -14.91
C THR A 45 -4.63 28.62 -14.00
N TRP A 46 -5.89 28.52 -14.40
CA TRP A 46 -6.93 27.83 -13.68
C TRP A 46 -7.54 26.79 -14.61
N GLY A 47 -7.69 25.56 -14.14
CA GLY A 47 -8.26 24.47 -14.89
C GLY A 47 -9.06 23.55 -14.00
N VAL A 48 -9.99 22.83 -14.61
CA VAL A 48 -10.82 21.82 -13.96
C VAL A 48 -10.48 20.47 -14.60
N SER A 49 -10.36 19.45 -13.77
CA SER A 49 -10.16 18.08 -14.21
C SER A 49 -11.09 17.14 -13.43
N LEU A 50 -11.49 16.04 -14.06
CA LEU A 50 -12.31 15.00 -13.44
C LEU A 50 -11.40 13.89 -12.91
N ILE A 51 -11.63 13.49 -11.67
CA ILE A 51 -10.93 12.35 -11.06
C ILE A 51 -11.95 11.23 -10.89
N PRO A 52 -11.70 10.01 -11.40
CA PRO A 52 -12.58 8.88 -11.15
C PRO A 52 -12.74 8.67 -9.65
N LEU A 53 -13.96 8.41 -9.19
CA LEU A 53 -14.25 8.21 -7.76
C LEU A 53 -13.41 7.10 -7.14
N ALA A 54 -13.12 6.04 -7.90
CA ALA A 54 -12.25 4.95 -7.47
C ALA A 54 -10.77 5.35 -7.25
N ASP A 55 -10.31 6.41 -7.93
CA ASP A 55 -8.92 6.86 -7.88
C ASP A 55 -8.68 7.96 -6.83
N ILE A 56 -9.74 8.54 -6.27
CA ILE A 56 -9.64 9.66 -5.31
C ILE A 56 -8.72 9.30 -4.15
N HIS A 57 -8.91 8.14 -3.51
CA HIS A 57 -8.10 7.70 -2.38
C HIS A 57 -6.61 7.53 -2.68
N LEU A 58 -6.24 7.34 -3.95
CA LEU A 58 -4.86 7.07 -4.37
C LEU A 58 -4.21 8.27 -5.05
N THR A 59 -4.92 9.40 -5.16
CA THR A 59 -4.44 10.62 -5.81
C THR A 59 -3.95 11.63 -4.76
N PRO A 60 -2.62 11.76 -4.53
CA PRO A 60 -2.08 12.53 -3.42
C PRO A 60 -2.22 14.06 -3.56
N GLN A 61 -2.66 14.55 -4.71
CA GLN A 61 -2.67 15.98 -5.06
C GLN A 61 -3.99 16.70 -4.79
N VAL A 62 -5.03 15.99 -4.38
CA VAL A 62 -6.33 16.60 -4.07
C VAL A 62 -6.34 16.96 -2.59
N GLY A 63 -6.35 18.27 -2.30
CA GLY A 63 -6.54 18.78 -0.93
C GLY A 63 -7.99 18.59 -0.47
N TYR A 64 -8.23 18.60 0.85
CA TYR A 64 -9.58 18.61 1.44
C TYR A 64 -10.45 17.39 1.15
N GLU A 65 -9.90 16.19 1.22
CA GLU A 65 -10.72 14.98 1.17
C GLU A 65 -11.31 14.66 2.55
N ALA A 66 -12.54 14.14 2.53
CA ALA A 66 -13.25 13.71 3.74
C ALA A 66 -12.61 12.46 4.40
N GLU A 67 -11.75 11.74 3.67
CA GLU A 67 -11.14 10.50 4.12
C GLU A 67 -9.61 10.52 4.03
N THR A 68 -8.97 9.65 4.80
CA THR A 68 -7.51 9.49 4.82
C THR A 68 -6.97 9.01 3.47
N LYS A 69 -6.02 9.74 2.92
CA LYS A 69 -5.39 9.44 1.64
C LYS A 69 -4.47 8.23 1.71
N GLY A 70 -4.58 7.37 0.71
CA GLY A 70 -3.60 6.33 0.43
C GLY A 70 -2.50 6.84 -0.50
N ASN A 71 -1.32 6.26 -0.40
CA ASN A 71 -0.24 6.55 -1.33
C ASN A 71 -0.10 5.42 -2.35
N ARG A 72 -0.40 5.69 -3.62
CA ARG A 72 -0.30 4.72 -4.73
C ARG A 72 1.11 4.11 -4.83
N SER A 73 2.15 4.91 -4.62
CA SER A 73 3.53 4.42 -4.67
C SER A 73 3.82 3.43 -3.54
N SER A 74 3.32 3.71 -2.34
CA SER A 74 3.45 2.79 -1.20
C SER A 74 2.69 1.49 -1.44
N MET A 75 1.49 1.55 -2.00
CA MET A 75 0.71 0.37 -2.36
C MET A 75 1.45 -0.49 -3.40
N ILE A 76 1.98 0.13 -4.46
CA ILE A 76 2.78 -0.57 -5.49
C ILE A 76 4.02 -1.20 -4.86
N ALA A 77 4.74 -0.50 -3.98
CA ALA A 77 5.91 -1.04 -3.28
C ALA A 77 5.56 -2.28 -2.43
N LEU A 78 4.41 -2.26 -1.71
CA LEU A 78 3.92 -3.40 -0.95
C LEU A 78 3.57 -4.60 -1.84
N ILE A 79 2.94 -4.36 -3.00
CA ILE A 79 2.64 -5.40 -3.98
C ILE A 79 3.94 -6.03 -4.51
N PHE A 80 4.93 -5.22 -4.87
CA PHE A 80 6.24 -5.73 -5.29
C PHE A 80 6.93 -6.54 -4.19
N ALA A 81 6.89 -6.09 -2.94
CA ALA A 81 7.42 -6.83 -1.80
C ALA A 81 6.72 -8.19 -1.64
N ALA A 82 5.38 -8.23 -1.72
CA ALA A 82 4.61 -9.47 -1.64
C ALA A 82 4.96 -10.45 -2.76
N ILE A 83 5.06 -9.98 -4.01
CA ILE A 83 5.47 -10.79 -5.16
C ILE A 83 6.90 -11.31 -4.98
N ALA A 84 7.83 -10.49 -4.49
CA ALA A 84 9.20 -10.90 -4.25
C ALA A 84 9.30 -11.98 -3.17
N ILE A 85 8.57 -11.84 -2.06
CA ILE A 85 8.50 -12.86 -0.99
C ILE A 85 7.96 -14.17 -1.53
N LEU A 86 6.88 -14.13 -2.31
CA LEU A 86 6.28 -15.30 -2.92
C LEU A 86 7.24 -15.99 -3.91
N ALA A 87 7.93 -15.23 -4.74
CA ALA A 87 8.94 -15.74 -5.67
C ALA A 87 10.12 -16.40 -4.91
N ILE A 88 10.60 -15.79 -3.84
CA ILE A 88 11.64 -16.36 -2.97
C ILE A 88 11.17 -17.69 -2.38
N ALA A 89 9.95 -17.76 -1.88
CA ALA A 89 9.37 -18.98 -1.34
C ALA A 89 9.29 -20.10 -2.38
N TRP A 90 8.83 -19.80 -3.60
CA TRP A 90 8.79 -20.75 -4.71
C TRP A 90 10.19 -21.22 -5.14
N ILE A 91 11.14 -20.31 -5.28
CA ILE A 91 12.54 -20.65 -5.61
C ILE A 91 13.12 -21.59 -4.56
N ASN A 92 12.91 -21.29 -3.28
CA ASN A 92 13.38 -22.13 -2.19
C ASN A 92 12.76 -23.54 -2.23
N TYR A 93 11.44 -23.59 -2.42
CA TYR A 93 10.71 -24.86 -2.55
C TYR A 93 11.19 -25.68 -3.76
N ILE A 94 11.36 -25.04 -4.93
CA ILE A 94 11.88 -25.68 -6.14
C ILE A 94 13.27 -26.25 -5.89
N ASN A 95 14.17 -25.47 -5.29
CA ASN A 95 15.54 -25.91 -4.99
C ASN A 95 15.55 -27.13 -4.06
N LEU A 96 14.69 -27.14 -3.02
CA LEU A 96 14.56 -28.25 -2.09
C LEU A 96 13.98 -29.50 -2.77
N THR A 97 12.92 -29.31 -3.57
CA THR A 97 12.25 -30.40 -4.28
C THR A 97 13.16 -31.01 -5.33
N VAL A 98 13.93 -30.22 -6.06
CA VAL A 98 14.94 -30.73 -7.00
C VAL A 98 16.02 -31.50 -6.27
N ALA A 99 16.51 -31.02 -5.13
CA ALA A 99 17.49 -31.76 -4.32
C ALA A 99 16.95 -33.11 -3.86
N ARG A 100 15.74 -33.17 -3.32
CA ARG A 100 15.07 -34.43 -2.90
C ARG A 100 14.73 -35.34 -4.08
N SER A 101 14.39 -34.78 -5.24
CA SER A 101 14.09 -35.59 -6.42
C SER A 101 15.28 -36.37 -6.93
N MET A 102 16.51 -35.92 -6.63
CA MET A 102 17.72 -36.65 -6.96
C MET A 102 17.86 -37.96 -6.12
N GLU A 103 17.39 -37.92 -4.88
CA GLU A 103 17.34 -39.15 -4.02
C GLU A 103 16.34 -40.17 -4.58
N ARG A 104 15.23 -39.69 -5.16
CA ARG A 104 14.19 -40.50 -5.81
C ARG A 104 14.50 -40.86 -7.27
N ALA A 105 15.63 -40.38 -7.81
CA ALA A 105 15.98 -40.61 -9.22
C ALA A 105 16.08 -42.11 -9.59
N LYS A 106 16.62 -42.94 -8.70
CA LYS A 106 16.69 -44.41 -8.89
C LYS A 106 15.31 -44.99 -8.98
N GLU A 107 14.40 -44.67 -8.07
CA GLU A 107 13.02 -45.15 -8.05
C GLU A 107 12.28 -44.79 -9.35
N VAL A 108 12.36 -43.53 -9.77
CA VAL A 108 11.77 -43.04 -11.04
C VAL A 108 12.41 -43.80 -12.22
N GLY A 109 13.72 -44.04 -12.19
CA GLY A 109 14.44 -44.81 -13.18
C GLY A 109 13.92 -46.25 -13.31
N VAL A 110 13.77 -46.97 -12.19
CA VAL A 110 13.21 -48.31 -12.14
C VAL A 110 11.78 -48.34 -12.69
N ARG A 111 10.92 -47.46 -12.23
CA ARG A 111 9.51 -47.38 -12.71
C ARG A 111 9.44 -47.14 -14.22
N ARG A 112 10.31 -46.33 -14.79
CA ARG A 112 10.36 -46.10 -16.24
C ARG A 112 10.86 -47.32 -17.02
N VAL A 113 11.79 -48.10 -16.46
CA VAL A 113 12.25 -49.35 -17.08
C VAL A 113 11.15 -50.40 -17.05
N VAL A 114 10.36 -50.47 -15.98
CA VAL A 114 9.22 -51.39 -15.83
C VAL A 114 7.99 -50.94 -16.66
N GLY A 115 8.06 -49.79 -17.36
CA GLY A 115 7.03 -49.34 -18.30
C GLY A 115 6.11 -48.23 -17.83
N ALA A 116 6.42 -47.54 -16.73
CA ALA A 116 5.61 -46.38 -16.30
C ALA A 116 5.66 -45.25 -17.33
N PHE A 117 4.48 -44.77 -17.73
CA PHE A 117 4.36 -43.67 -18.65
C PHE A 117 4.80 -42.34 -18.03
N ARG A 118 5.42 -41.51 -18.83
CA ARG A 118 5.88 -40.14 -18.44
C ARG A 118 4.75 -39.34 -17.80
N LYS A 119 3.54 -39.38 -18.36
CA LYS A 119 2.36 -38.69 -17.83
C LYS A 119 2.02 -39.09 -16.39
N GLN A 120 2.06 -40.38 -16.09
CA GLN A 120 1.76 -40.89 -14.74
C GLN A 120 2.70 -40.33 -13.69
N LEU A 121 4.00 -40.27 -14.00
CA LEU A 121 4.99 -39.70 -13.10
C LEU A 121 4.81 -38.16 -12.94
N ILE A 122 4.47 -37.45 -13.98
CA ILE A 122 4.15 -36.01 -13.89
C ILE A 122 2.94 -35.82 -12.98
N HIS A 123 1.86 -36.58 -13.17
CA HIS A 123 0.68 -36.50 -12.31
C HIS A 123 0.99 -36.76 -10.86
N GLN A 124 1.84 -37.74 -10.59
CA GLN A 124 2.27 -38.03 -9.22
C GLN A 124 2.99 -36.85 -8.57
N PHE A 125 3.96 -36.23 -9.28
CA PHE A 125 4.68 -35.03 -8.77
C PHE A 125 3.74 -33.84 -8.58
N LEU A 126 2.80 -33.63 -9.51
CA LEU A 126 1.79 -32.57 -9.39
C LEU A 126 0.85 -32.82 -8.21
N PHE A 127 0.44 -34.08 -7.97
CA PHE A 127 -0.40 -34.43 -6.82
C PHE A 127 0.35 -34.22 -5.49
N GLU A 128 1.61 -34.61 -5.40
CA GLU A 128 2.45 -34.34 -4.22
C GLU A 128 2.57 -32.84 -3.98
N ALA A 129 2.81 -32.05 -5.04
CA ALA A 129 2.86 -30.58 -4.96
C ALA A 129 1.51 -29.99 -4.55
N LEU A 130 0.40 -30.49 -5.07
CA LEU A 130 -0.95 -30.05 -4.69
C LEU A 130 -1.19 -30.24 -3.19
N VAL A 131 -0.89 -31.42 -2.66
CA VAL A 131 -1.09 -31.73 -1.22
C VAL A 131 -0.25 -30.79 -0.35
N MET A 132 1.03 -30.60 -0.70
CA MET A 132 1.92 -29.72 0.07
C MET A 132 1.49 -28.26 0.01
N ASN A 133 1.09 -27.76 -1.17
CA ASN A 133 0.57 -26.41 -1.32
C ASN A 133 -0.76 -26.21 -0.58
N LEU A 134 -1.63 -27.23 -0.56
CA LEU A 134 -2.90 -27.19 0.17
C LEU A 134 -2.67 -27.09 1.69
N ILE A 135 -1.75 -27.89 2.22
CA ILE A 135 -1.38 -27.81 3.65
C ILE A 135 -0.81 -26.42 3.96
N ALA A 136 0.11 -25.93 3.13
CA ALA A 136 0.69 -24.60 3.29
C ALA A 136 -0.37 -23.50 3.23
N PHE A 137 -1.34 -23.61 2.33
CA PHE A 137 -2.45 -22.66 2.19
C PHE A 137 -3.33 -22.63 3.45
N VAL A 138 -3.73 -23.80 3.96
CA VAL A 138 -4.54 -23.91 5.19
C VAL A 138 -3.79 -23.30 6.38
N LEU A 139 -2.50 -23.60 6.51
CA LEU A 139 -1.67 -23.01 7.57
C LEU A 139 -1.53 -21.49 7.41
N ALA A 140 -1.37 -20.99 6.18
CA ALA A 140 -1.29 -19.56 5.90
C ALA A 140 -2.58 -18.83 6.28
N VAL A 141 -3.76 -19.39 5.93
CA VAL A 141 -5.06 -18.82 6.33
C VAL A 141 -5.20 -18.81 7.85
N GLY A 142 -4.83 -19.89 8.53
CA GLY A 142 -4.86 -19.94 10.01
C GLY A 142 -3.94 -18.90 10.66
N LEU A 143 -2.74 -18.69 10.09
CA LEU A 143 -1.82 -17.63 10.55
C LEU A 143 -2.36 -16.23 10.30
N ILE A 144 -2.99 -15.99 9.15
CA ILE A 144 -3.62 -14.70 8.83
C ILE A 144 -4.70 -14.38 9.87
N GLU A 145 -5.62 -15.31 10.15
CA GLU A 145 -6.68 -15.12 11.15
C GLU A 145 -6.12 -14.83 12.54
N LEU A 146 -5.04 -15.46 12.92
CA LEU A 146 -4.39 -15.27 14.21
C LEU A 146 -3.71 -13.89 14.32
N VAL A 147 -3.11 -13.38 13.24
CA VAL A 147 -2.35 -12.12 13.21
C VAL A 147 -3.26 -10.92 12.90
N LEU A 148 -4.38 -11.15 12.23
CA LEU A 148 -5.28 -10.09 11.75
C LEU A 148 -5.76 -9.11 12.83
N PRO A 149 -6.11 -9.51 14.07
CA PRO A 149 -6.49 -8.58 15.13
C PRO A 149 -5.38 -7.60 15.49
N TYR A 150 -4.14 -8.08 15.57
CA TYR A 150 -2.97 -7.23 15.85
C TYR A 150 -2.68 -6.27 14.70
N PHE A 151 -2.81 -6.74 13.46
CA PHE A 151 -2.68 -5.91 12.28
C PHE A 151 -3.74 -4.80 12.25
N ASN A 152 -5.00 -5.11 12.54
CA ASN A 152 -6.09 -4.15 12.60
C ASN A 152 -5.85 -3.06 13.65
N GLN A 153 -5.32 -3.41 14.81
CA GLN A 153 -4.93 -2.43 15.84
C GLN A 153 -3.80 -1.52 15.36
N LEU A 154 -2.81 -2.07 14.64
CA LEU A 154 -1.68 -1.30 14.12
C LEU A 154 -2.10 -0.31 13.04
N VAL A 155 -3.00 -0.73 12.15
CA VAL A 155 -3.45 0.08 11.00
C VAL A 155 -4.61 1.02 11.40
N GLY A 156 -5.28 0.77 12.54
CA GLY A 156 -6.43 1.54 12.98
C GLY A 156 -7.69 1.32 12.12
N ARG A 157 -7.75 0.21 11.38
CA ARG A 157 -8.89 -0.17 10.52
C ARG A 157 -9.25 -1.64 10.72
N THR A 158 -10.53 -1.96 10.60
CA THR A 158 -11.01 -3.34 10.68
C THR A 158 -11.01 -3.98 9.28
N VAL A 159 -9.96 -4.72 8.98
CA VAL A 159 -9.91 -5.59 7.80
C VAL A 159 -10.40 -6.96 8.22
N THR A 160 -11.32 -7.55 7.44
CA THR A 160 -11.84 -8.91 7.67
C THR A 160 -11.49 -9.80 6.49
N PHE A 161 -11.27 -11.08 6.74
CA PHE A 161 -10.97 -12.04 5.67
C PHE A 161 -12.10 -12.16 4.64
N SER A 162 -13.36 -11.88 5.04
CA SER A 162 -14.52 -11.91 4.15
C SER A 162 -14.42 -10.94 2.96
N VAL A 163 -13.66 -9.85 3.07
CA VAL A 163 -13.43 -8.91 1.96
C VAL A 163 -12.83 -9.61 0.74
N TRP A 164 -11.99 -10.62 0.94
CA TRP A 164 -11.37 -11.39 -0.14
C TRP A 164 -12.36 -12.28 -0.91
N LEU A 165 -13.51 -12.58 -0.31
CA LEU A 165 -14.56 -13.42 -0.91
C LEU A 165 -15.62 -12.62 -1.65
N ILE A 166 -15.77 -11.32 -1.34
CA ILE A 166 -16.83 -10.47 -1.90
C ILE A 166 -16.47 -10.00 -3.31
N ASP A 167 -15.20 -9.66 -3.56
CA ASP A 167 -14.73 -9.21 -4.87
C ASP A 167 -13.99 -10.33 -5.62
N TYR A 168 -13.62 -10.11 -6.87
CA TYR A 168 -12.92 -11.09 -7.73
C TYR A 168 -11.51 -11.46 -7.25
N TRP A 169 -11.09 -11.07 -6.05
CA TRP A 169 -9.77 -11.38 -5.47
C TRP A 169 -9.53 -12.87 -5.26
N TRP A 170 -10.57 -13.65 -5.01
CA TRP A 170 -10.48 -15.12 -4.91
C TRP A 170 -9.96 -15.75 -6.20
N ILE A 171 -10.24 -15.16 -7.38
CA ILE A 171 -9.71 -15.63 -8.67
C ILE A 171 -8.18 -15.48 -8.70
N LEU A 172 -7.66 -14.35 -8.21
CA LEU A 172 -6.22 -14.11 -8.10
C LEU A 172 -5.57 -15.12 -7.15
N LEU A 173 -6.19 -15.41 -6.01
CA LEU A 173 -5.71 -16.42 -5.06
C LEU A 173 -5.64 -17.82 -5.69
N ILE A 174 -6.69 -18.24 -6.40
CA ILE A 174 -6.70 -19.50 -7.13
C ILE A 174 -5.62 -19.53 -8.20
N LEU A 175 -5.46 -18.45 -8.95
CA LEU A 175 -4.42 -18.34 -9.98
C LEU A 175 -3.02 -18.51 -9.36
N VAL A 176 -2.72 -17.78 -8.29
CA VAL A 176 -1.45 -17.88 -7.55
C VAL A 176 -1.24 -19.31 -7.04
N PHE A 177 -2.28 -19.95 -6.51
CA PHE A 177 -2.23 -21.32 -6.03
C PHE A 177 -1.93 -22.32 -7.16
N ILE A 178 -2.60 -22.20 -8.30
CA ILE A 178 -2.37 -23.03 -9.48
C ILE A 178 -0.94 -22.85 -10.01
N VAL A 179 -0.48 -21.59 -10.14
CA VAL A 179 0.90 -21.27 -10.56
C VAL A 179 1.90 -21.90 -9.58
N GLY A 180 1.64 -21.82 -8.27
CA GLY A 180 2.45 -22.46 -7.25
C GLY A 180 2.59 -23.96 -7.45
N ILE A 181 1.48 -24.68 -7.69
CA ILE A 181 1.48 -26.13 -7.96
C ILE A 181 2.29 -26.45 -9.22
N PHE A 182 2.10 -25.67 -10.30
CA PHE A 182 2.83 -25.89 -11.53
C PHE A 182 4.34 -25.68 -11.34
N LEU A 183 4.74 -24.60 -10.76
CA LEU A 183 6.16 -24.29 -10.52
C LEU A 183 6.81 -25.30 -9.59
N SER A 184 6.11 -25.71 -8.54
CA SER A 184 6.64 -26.62 -7.52
C SER A 184 6.60 -28.10 -7.92
N GLY A 185 5.66 -28.51 -8.77
CA GLY A 185 5.49 -29.92 -9.18
C GLY A 185 6.02 -30.23 -10.58
N TYR A 186 5.69 -29.39 -11.55
CA TYR A 186 6.02 -29.67 -12.96
C TYR A 186 7.52 -29.49 -13.27
N TYR A 187 8.16 -28.45 -12.73
CA TYR A 187 9.57 -28.21 -13.00
C TYR A 187 10.48 -29.33 -12.47
N PRO A 188 10.37 -29.80 -11.22
CA PRO A 188 11.14 -30.93 -10.74
C PRO A 188 10.86 -32.24 -11.50
N ALA A 189 9.59 -32.47 -11.87
CA ALA A 189 9.22 -33.62 -12.69
C ALA A 189 9.94 -33.61 -14.04
N LEU A 190 9.94 -32.46 -14.74
CA LEU A 190 10.65 -32.33 -16.00
C LEU A 190 12.15 -32.50 -15.85
N ALA A 191 12.76 -31.97 -14.78
CA ALA A 191 14.19 -32.09 -14.52
C ALA A 191 14.64 -33.54 -14.43
N LEU A 192 13.80 -34.44 -13.87
CA LEU A 192 14.04 -35.88 -13.79
C LEU A 192 13.69 -36.58 -15.11
N LEU A 193 12.49 -36.33 -15.65
CA LEU A 193 11.95 -37.10 -16.77
C LEU A 193 12.61 -36.81 -18.11
N ASN A 194 13.29 -35.68 -18.27
CA ASN A 194 14.05 -35.34 -19.46
C ASN A 194 15.38 -36.11 -19.56
N ARG A 195 15.71 -36.93 -18.55
CA ARG A 195 16.95 -37.71 -18.53
C ARG A 195 16.70 -39.15 -18.96
N LYS A 196 17.72 -39.78 -19.55
CA LYS A 196 17.68 -41.21 -19.93
C LYS A 196 17.58 -42.08 -18.67
N PRO A 197 16.71 -43.10 -18.63
CA PRO A 197 16.54 -43.97 -17.45
C PRO A 197 17.84 -44.58 -16.94
N ILE A 198 18.72 -44.96 -17.86
CA ILE A 198 20.02 -45.60 -17.52
C ILE A 198 20.95 -44.63 -16.74
N MET A 199 20.84 -43.33 -16.98
CA MET A 199 21.59 -42.31 -16.20
C MET A 199 21.03 -42.16 -14.81
N LEU A 200 19.69 -42.30 -14.64
CA LEU A 200 19.02 -42.29 -13.33
C LEU A 200 19.47 -43.45 -12.47
N LEU A 201 19.61 -44.64 -13.06
CA LEU A 201 20.05 -45.84 -12.35
C LEU A 201 21.53 -45.84 -11.94
N LYS A 202 22.41 -45.33 -12.82
CA LYS A 202 23.86 -45.28 -12.57
C LYS A 202 24.30 -44.20 -11.55
N GLY A 203 23.39 -43.41 -11.03
CA GLY A 203 23.70 -42.37 -10.01
C GLY A 203 24.66 -41.26 -10.46
N LYS A 204 25.06 -41.22 -11.73
CA LYS A 204 25.98 -40.22 -12.28
C LYS A 204 25.38 -38.81 -12.40
N PHE A 205 24.29 -38.54 -11.69
CA PHE A 205 23.49 -37.31 -11.73
C PHE A 205 24.11 -36.15 -10.98
N LEU A 206 24.99 -36.42 -10.03
CA LEU A 206 25.54 -35.43 -9.12
C LEU A 206 26.41 -34.37 -9.81
N HIS A 207 26.73 -34.53 -11.10
CA HIS A 207 27.73 -33.69 -11.80
C HIS A 207 27.22 -33.01 -13.09
N SER A 208 25.89 -32.83 -13.26
CA SER A 208 25.41 -32.01 -14.37
C SER A 208 25.70 -30.52 -14.09
N LYS A 209 26.83 -30.03 -14.62
CA LYS A 209 27.29 -28.63 -14.47
C LYS A 209 26.18 -27.58 -14.80
N SER A 210 25.25 -27.90 -15.72
CA SER A 210 24.16 -27.01 -16.09
C SER A 210 23.10 -26.86 -14.99
N GLY A 211 22.63 -27.95 -14.38
CA GLY A 211 21.62 -27.91 -13.30
C GLY A 211 22.18 -27.27 -12.01
N GLU A 212 23.44 -27.50 -11.70
CA GLU A 212 24.13 -26.90 -10.57
C GLU A 212 24.26 -25.38 -10.74
N ARG A 213 24.62 -24.91 -11.95
CA ARG A 213 24.73 -23.47 -12.26
C ARG A 213 23.37 -22.78 -12.11
N THR A 214 22.30 -23.35 -12.66
CA THR A 214 20.95 -22.76 -12.55
C THR A 214 20.53 -22.63 -11.09
N ARG A 215 20.75 -23.67 -10.27
CA ARG A 215 20.44 -23.63 -8.84
C ARG A 215 21.27 -22.57 -8.10
N LYS A 216 22.56 -22.45 -8.38
CA LYS A 216 23.41 -21.41 -7.78
C LYS A 216 22.90 -20.01 -8.13
N VAL A 217 22.55 -19.75 -9.41
CA VAL A 217 22.00 -18.47 -9.84
C VAL A 217 20.68 -18.17 -9.12
N LEU A 218 19.77 -19.13 -9.02
CA LEU A 218 18.50 -18.95 -8.31
C LEU A 218 18.73 -18.63 -6.83
N VAL A 219 19.66 -19.31 -6.17
CA VAL A 219 20.01 -19.04 -4.77
C VAL A 219 20.62 -17.64 -4.61
N ILE A 220 21.51 -17.22 -5.52
CA ILE A 220 22.07 -15.86 -5.49
C ILE A 220 20.97 -14.81 -5.64
N ILE A 221 20.06 -14.97 -6.60
CA ILE A 221 18.93 -14.06 -6.81
C ILE A 221 18.04 -14.01 -5.55
N GLN A 222 17.75 -15.15 -4.95
CA GLN A 222 16.98 -15.25 -3.72
C GLN A 222 17.64 -14.47 -2.57
N TYR A 223 18.96 -14.66 -2.34
CA TYR A 223 19.69 -13.93 -1.29
C TYR A 223 19.74 -12.44 -1.57
N MET A 224 19.96 -12.02 -2.82
CA MET A 224 19.92 -10.62 -3.22
C MET A 224 18.56 -9.99 -2.91
N ALA A 225 17.46 -10.63 -3.33
CA ALA A 225 16.12 -10.15 -3.07
C ALA A 225 15.80 -10.08 -1.56
N SER A 226 16.17 -11.11 -0.80
CA SER A 226 16.01 -11.12 0.66
C SER A 226 16.78 -9.99 1.34
N MET A 227 18.02 -9.73 0.88
CA MET A 227 18.85 -8.66 1.42
C MET A 227 18.28 -7.28 1.11
N ILE A 228 17.78 -7.06 -0.12
CA ILE A 228 17.13 -5.82 -0.52
C ILE A 228 15.89 -5.57 0.36
N LEU A 229 15.05 -6.59 0.59
CA LEU A 229 13.87 -6.47 1.44
C LEU A 229 14.24 -6.18 2.90
N LEU A 230 15.25 -6.86 3.43
CA LEU A 230 15.73 -6.65 4.80
C LEU A 230 16.28 -5.22 4.98
N CYS A 231 17.20 -4.80 4.10
CA CYS A 231 17.75 -3.45 4.14
C CYS A 231 16.67 -2.38 3.96
N GLY A 232 15.75 -2.58 3.01
CA GLY A 232 14.63 -1.68 2.81
C GLY A 232 13.76 -1.54 4.06
N THR A 233 13.43 -2.65 4.71
CA THR A 233 12.66 -2.65 5.96
C THR A 233 13.39 -1.91 7.08
N LEU A 234 14.70 -2.15 7.24
CA LEU A 234 15.50 -1.47 8.26
C LEU A 234 15.59 0.04 8.00
N ILE A 235 15.75 0.46 6.73
CA ILE A 235 15.77 1.88 6.35
C ILE A 235 14.43 2.54 6.68
N VAL A 236 13.31 1.93 6.30
CA VAL A 236 11.96 2.45 6.60
C VAL A 236 11.75 2.54 8.11
N PHE A 237 12.14 1.51 8.86
CA PHE A 237 12.04 1.51 10.32
C PHE A 237 12.88 2.64 10.95
N ALA A 238 14.12 2.81 10.51
CA ALA A 238 14.99 3.87 10.97
C ALA A 238 14.42 5.25 10.64
N GLN A 239 13.86 5.43 9.43
CA GLN A 239 13.23 6.67 9.01
C GLN A 239 11.99 7.00 9.86
N LEU A 240 11.12 6.02 10.12
CA LEU A 240 9.95 6.21 10.97
C LEU A 240 10.35 6.53 12.42
N SER A 241 11.37 5.86 12.94
CA SER A 241 11.92 6.13 14.27
C SER A 241 12.47 7.55 14.36
N PHE A 242 13.24 7.96 13.34
CA PHE A 242 13.75 9.34 13.24
C PHE A 242 12.61 10.36 13.20
N MET A 243 11.60 10.16 12.35
CA MET A 243 10.44 11.07 12.27
C MET A 243 9.70 11.18 13.60
N ARG A 244 9.52 10.07 14.32
CA ARG A 244 8.88 10.06 15.64
C ARG A 244 9.71 10.73 16.73
N SER A 245 11.03 10.73 16.60
CA SER A 245 11.94 11.34 17.57
C SER A 245 12.13 12.85 17.35
N GLN A 246 11.72 13.37 16.19
CA GLN A 246 11.81 14.80 15.91
C GLN A 246 10.83 15.59 16.78
N SER A 247 11.31 16.70 17.32
CA SER A 247 10.46 17.64 18.06
C SER A 247 9.46 18.28 17.09
N LEU A 248 8.19 18.21 17.43
CA LEU A 248 7.13 18.92 16.69
C LEU A 248 7.13 20.43 16.94
N GLY A 249 8.08 20.95 17.72
CA GLY A 249 8.11 22.35 18.13
C GLY A 249 7.10 22.70 19.23
N VAL A 250 6.28 21.76 19.63
CA VAL A 250 5.29 21.91 20.70
C VAL A 250 5.51 20.85 21.78
N LYS A 251 5.21 21.18 23.04
CA LYS A 251 5.28 20.25 24.16
C LYS A 251 4.05 19.33 24.12
N THR A 252 4.21 18.13 23.60
CA THR A 252 3.12 17.14 23.51
C THR A 252 2.91 16.38 24.82
N ASN A 253 3.94 16.32 25.69
CA ASN A 253 3.85 15.62 26.95
C ASN A 253 2.91 16.40 27.88
N GLN A 254 1.92 15.68 28.45
CA GLN A 254 0.93 16.23 29.38
C GLN A 254 -0.07 17.23 28.74
N THR A 255 -0.15 17.28 27.40
CA THR A 255 -1.14 18.10 26.69
C THR A 255 -2.36 17.25 26.34
N LEU A 256 -3.53 17.65 26.82
CA LEU A 256 -4.80 17.04 26.50
C LEU A 256 -5.52 17.89 25.44
N VAL A 257 -5.90 17.29 24.34
CA VAL A 257 -6.69 17.94 23.28
C VAL A 257 -8.15 17.54 23.41
N VAL A 258 -9.01 18.54 23.53
CA VAL A 258 -10.47 18.35 23.56
C VAL A 258 -11.07 18.98 22.32
N LYS A 259 -11.68 18.16 21.45
CA LYS A 259 -12.34 18.64 20.23
C LYS A 259 -13.75 19.10 20.56
N PHE A 260 -14.09 20.30 20.09
CA PHE A 260 -15.45 20.84 20.21
C PHE A 260 -16.22 20.66 18.91
N PRO A 261 -17.56 20.43 19.00
CA PRO A 261 -18.39 20.49 17.83
C PRO A 261 -18.36 21.91 17.24
N GLY A 262 -18.02 22.01 15.95
CA GLY A 262 -17.95 23.27 15.24
C GLY A 262 -19.34 23.97 15.15
N HIS A 263 -19.33 25.29 14.91
CA HIS A 263 -20.47 26.13 14.58
C HIS A 263 -21.66 26.07 15.54
N THR A 264 -21.45 26.61 16.73
CA THR A 264 -22.55 26.90 17.67
C THR A 264 -22.67 28.43 17.81
N GLU A 265 -23.86 28.99 17.76
CA GLU A 265 -24.06 30.40 18.05
C GLU A 265 -23.50 30.79 19.42
N GLY A 266 -22.76 31.89 19.48
CA GLY A 266 -22.08 32.33 20.69
C GLY A 266 -20.89 31.47 21.12
N LEU A 267 -20.26 30.73 20.17
CA LEU A 267 -19.14 29.84 20.44
C LEU A 267 -18.00 30.55 21.17
N ASN A 268 -17.61 31.74 20.76
CA ASN A 268 -16.49 32.47 21.36
C ASN A 268 -16.74 32.79 22.86
N THR A 269 -17.96 33.21 23.21
CA THR A 269 -18.33 33.48 24.59
C THR A 269 -18.33 32.21 25.46
N LYS A 270 -18.81 31.11 24.87
CA LYS A 270 -18.81 29.79 25.57
C LYS A 270 -17.40 29.25 25.75
N LEU A 271 -16.53 29.39 24.74
CA LEU A 271 -15.13 28.99 24.81
C LEU A 271 -14.37 29.78 25.89
N GLU A 272 -14.55 31.11 25.94
CA GLU A 272 -13.94 31.95 26.99
C GLU A 272 -14.39 31.55 28.41
N ALA A 273 -15.68 31.31 28.60
CA ALA A 273 -16.21 30.85 29.88
C ALA A 273 -15.62 29.50 30.29
N MET A 274 -15.51 28.58 29.33
CA MET A 274 -14.95 27.26 29.53
C MET A 274 -13.45 27.32 29.81
N LYS A 275 -12.67 28.14 29.09
CA LYS A 275 -11.25 28.37 29.35
C LYS A 275 -11.04 28.79 30.80
N LYS A 276 -11.81 29.77 31.28
CA LYS A 276 -11.77 30.23 32.68
C LYS A 276 -12.12 29.14 33.69
N THR A 277 -13.07 28.28 33.35
CA THR A 277 -13.51 27.17 34.22
C THR A 277 -12.42 26.10 34.32
N ILE A 278 -11.86 25.69 33.18
CA ILE A 278 -10.80 24.66 33.15
C ILE A 278 -9.52 25.18 33.78
N ALA A 279 -9.12 26.42 33.53
CA ALA A 279 -7.93 27.05 34.12
C ALA A 279 -7.98 27.13 35.65
N ARG A 280 -9.16 27.01 36.29
CA ARG A 280 -9.31 26.98 37.75
C ARG A 280 -9.05 25.61 38.36
N LEU A 281 -8.93 24.57 37.55
CA LEU A 281 -8.67 23.21 38.07
C LEU A 281 -7.23 23.11 38.53
N PRO A 282 -6.98 22.54 39.74
CA PRO A 282 -5.67 22.58 40.40
C PRO A 282 -4.56 21.82 39.68
N LEU A 283 -4.92 20.97 38.71
CA LEU A 283 -3.98 20.16 37.93
C LEU A 283 -3.75 20.72 36.50
N VAL A 284 -4.40 21.84 36.14
CA VAL A 284 -4.29 22.47 34.82
C VAL A 284 -3.32 23.64 34.92
N TYR A 285 -2.23 23.56 34.15
CA TYR A 285 -1.22 24.61 34.10
C TYR A 285 -1.64 25.75 33.17
N GLN A 286 -2.12 25.42 31.98
CA GLN A 286 -2.50 26.39 30.96
C GLN A 286 -3.60 25.79 30.07
N VAL A 287 -4.47 26.66 29.55
CA VAL A 287 -5.52 26.31 28.57
C VAL A 287 -5.43 27.27 27.40
N THR A 288 -5.42 26.72 26.20
CA THR A 288 -5.40 27.49 24.97
C THR A 288 -6.38 26.93 23.95
N PHE A 289 -6.82 27.76 23.00
CA PHE A 289 -7.65 27.34 21.87
C PHE A 289 -6.90 27.51 20.55
N SER A 290 -7.10 26.55 19.66
CA SER A 290 -6.60 26.63 18.29
C SER A 290 -7.61 26.06 17.28
N GLY A 291 -7.58 26.55 16.06
CA GLY A 291 -8.43 26.09 14.97
C GLY A 291 -8.08 24.72 14.42
N ALA A 292 -6.87 24.23 14.72
CA ALA A 292 -6.41 22.88 14.39
C ALA A 292 -5.37 22.42 15.42
N VAL A 293 -5.15 21.12 15.49
CA VAL A 293 -4.12 20.50 16.32
C VAL A 293 -2.85 20.29 15.48
N PRO A 294 -1.65 20.46 16.05
CA PRO A 294 -0.41 20.15 15.34
C PRO A 294 -0.43 18.74 14.76
N GLY A 295 -0.23 18.64 13.44
CA GLY A 295 -0.31 17.36 12.69
C GLY A 295 -1.64 17.10 11.98
N GLU A 296 -2.67 17.90 12.22
CA GLU A 296 -3.91 17.90 11.42
C GLU A 296 -3.84 18.95 10.29
N GLU A 297 -4.54 18.69 9.18
CA GLU A 297 -4.66 19.66 8.09
C GLU A 297 -5.40 20.90 8.58
N VAL A 298 -4.86 22.08 8.29
CA VAL A 298 -5.48 23.35 8.61
C VAL A 298 -6.46 23.71 7.49
N ALA A 299 -7.74 23.86 7.82
CA ALA A 299 -8.78 24.11 6.82
C ALA A 299 -8.81 25.57 6.29
N THR A 300 -8.04 26.46 6.87
CA THR A 300 -8.08 27.89 6.52
C THR A 300 -6.78 28.31 5.80
N PHE A 301 -6.94 28.93 4.62
CA PHE A 301 -5.82 29.43 3.84
C PHE A 301 -5.92 30.94 3.67
N LEU A 302 -4.78 31.59 3.74
CA LEU A 302 -4.60 33.00 3.36
C LEU A 302 -3.67 33.10 2.16
N SER A 303 -4.08 33.93 1.19
CA SER A 303 -3.22 34.30 0.08
C SER A 303 -2.62 35.67 0.38
N ASN A 304 -1.29 35.76 0.45
CA ASN A 304 -0.58 37.00 0.71
C ASN A 304 0.59 37.19 -0.27
N ARG A 305 0.97 38.46 -0.47
CA ARG A 305 2.06 38.85 -1.37
C ARG A 305 2.94 39.87 -0.66
N ARG A 306 4.25 39.73 -0.82
CA ARG A 306 5.19 40.80 -0.40
C ARG A 306 4.97 42.05 -1.27
N THR A 307 4.89 43.23 -0.67
CA THR A 307 4.67 44.50 -1.34
C THR A 307 5.72 44.77 -2.42
N ASN A 308 6.96 44.32 -2.23
CA ASN A 308 8.10 44.52 -3.12
C ASN A 308 8.46 43.26 -3.96
N ASP A 309 7.54 42.30 -4.12
CA ASP A 309 7.81 41.10 -4.92
C ASP A 309 7.74 41.47 -6.42
N ALA A 310 8.90 41.41 -7.09
CA ALA A 310 9.02 41.67 -8.52
C ALA A 310 8.15 40.78 -9.41
N LEU A 311 7.90 39.57 -8.98
CA LEU A 311 7.09 38.60 -9.71
C LEU A 311 5.59 38.71 -9.46
N LYS A 312 5.16 39.56 -8.54
CA LYS A 312 3.74 39.75 -8.15
C LYS A 312 3.00 38.44 -7.85
N GLN A 313 3.72 37.43 -7.39
CA GLN A 313 3.16 36.13 -7.10
C GLN A 313 2.52 36.10 -5.70
N ASN A 314 1.24 35.71 -5.64
CA ASN A 314 0.59 35.44 -4.38
C ASN A 314 1.08 34.07 -3.86
N ARG A 315 1.42 34.04 -2.58
CA ARG A 315 1.75 32.78 -1.88
C ARG A 315 0.57 32.36 -1.03
N LEU A 316 0.24 31.10 -1.07
CA LEU A 316 -0.78 30.50 -0.22
C LEU A 316 -0.14 30.07 1.09
N TYR A 317 -0.73 30.46 2.21
CA TYR A 317 -0.29 30.09 3.56
C TYR A 317 -1.44 29.42 4.29
N GLU A 318 -1.14 28.36 4.99
CA GLU A 318 -2.06 27.79 5.98
C GLU A 318 -2.15 28.76 7.17
N MET A 319 -3.37 29.07 7.59
CA MET A 319 -3.63 29.97 8.71
C MET A 319 -4.19 29.21 9.88
N LEU A 320 -3.41 29.08 10.93
CA LEU A 320 -3.87 28.56 12.19
C LEU A 320 -4.39 29.71 13.06
N ALA A 321 -5.70 29.75 13.27
CA ALA A 321 -6.29 30.66 14.24
C ALA A 321 -6.05 30.11 15.64
N CYS A 322 -5.40 30.89 16.50
CA CYS A 322 -5.14 30.49 17.89
C CYS A 322 -5.33 31.69 18.82
N ASP A 323 -5.49 31.42 20.10
CA ASP A 323 -5.50 32.45 21.12
C ASP A 323 -4.07 32.90 21.49
N PRO A 324 -3.91 34.04 22.21
CA PRO A 324 -2.59 34.56 22.59
C PRO A 324 -1.78 33.62 23.51
N ASP A 325 -2.43 32.69 24.17
CA ASP A 325 -1.80 31.77 25.13
C ASP A 325 -1.32 30.48 24.46
N TYR A 326 -1.40 30.39 23.12
CA TYR A 326 -1.04 29.19 22.36
C TYR A 326 0.48 28.99 22.21
N VAL A 327 1.30 30.02 22.33
CA VAL A 327 2.76 30.02 22.11
C VAL A 327 3.51 29.87 23.45
#